data_98da6dba1617ef7ca93067603db2e198
#
_entry.id   98da6dba1617ef7ca93067603db2e198
#
_cell.length_a   1.000
_cell.length_b   1.000
_cell.length_c   1.000
_cell.angle_alpha   90.00
_cell.angle_beta   90.00
_cell.angle_gamma   90.00
#
_symmetry.space_group_name_H-M   'P 1'
#
loop_
_entity.id
_entity.type
_entity.pdbx_description
1 polymer ?
#
loop_
_entity_poly.entity_id
_entity_poly.type
_entity_poly.pdbx_seq_one_letter_code
_entity_poly.pdbx_strand_id
1 'polypeptide(L)' 'EPVTVHYRFFWYDVRGLEMHPLEAPRSVTIPARSSVTLYGSANYLGAHKVRLYLYL' A
#
# COMPACT_ATOMS: atom_id res chain seq x y z
N GLU A 1 21.46 0.12 -9.45
CA GLU A 1 21.45 0.86 -8.19
C GLU A 1 20.19 0.54 -7.40
N PRO A 2 20.27 0.54 -6.08
CA PRO A 2 19.07 0.38 -5.27
C PRO A 2 18.11 1.54 -5.49
N VAL A 3 16.81 1.23 -5.43
CA VAL A 3 15.77 2.24 -5.62
C VAL A 3 14.87 2.22 -4.39
N THR A 4 14.62 3.39 -3.83
CA THR A 4 13.67 3.52 -2.73
C THR A 4 12.33 3.92 -3.31
N VAL A 5 11.32 3.12 -3.01
CA VAL A 5 9.96 3.33 -3.48
C VAL A 5 9.08 3.56 -2.26
N HIS A 6 8.23 4.57 -2.36
CA HIS A 6 7.23 4.82 -1.34
C HIS A 6 5.91 4.23 -1.78
N TYR A 7 5.14 3.72 -0.83
CA TYR A 7 3.87 3.11 -1.17
C TYR A 7 2.86 3.34 -0.05
N ARG A 8 1.58 3.27 -0.44
CA ARG A 8 0.48 3.44 0.48
C ARG A 8 -0.68 2.61 0.00
N PHE A 9 -1.34 1.91 0.93
CA PHE A 9 -2.56 1.18 0.64
C PHE A 9 -3.76 2.05 0.97
N PHE A 10 -4.75 2.00 0.07
CA PHE A 10 -6.05 2.66 0.28
C PHE A 10 -7.10 1.57 0.30
N TRP A 11 -7.88 1.54 1.36
CA TRP A 11 -8.90 0.52 1.56
C TRP A 11 -10.27 1.11 1.29
N TYR A 12 -11.14 0.32 0.66
CA TYR A 12 -12.48 0.76 0.27
C TYR A 12 -13.51 -0.24 0.77
N ASP A 13 -14.70 0.26 1.16
CA ASP A 13 -15.78 -0.59 1.60
C ASP A 13 -16.54 -1.16 0.39
N VAL A 14 -17.62 -1.90 0.66
CA VAL A 14 -18.40 -2.54 -0.38
C VAL A 14 -19.05 -1.54 -1.34
N ARG A 15 -19.26 -0.30 -0.91
CA ARG A 15 -19.82 0.76 -1.74
C ARG A 15 -18.78 1.50 -2.55
N GLY A 16 -17.50 1.19 -2.35
CA GLY A 16 -16.43 1.88 -3.01
C GLY A 16 -15.99 3.15 -2.31
N LEU A 17 -16.43 3.37 -1.08
CA LEU A 17 -16.02 4.54 -0.31
C LEU A 17 -14.70 4.27 0.41
N GLU A 18 -13.82 5.27 0.38
CA GLU A 18 -12.53 5.17 1.01
C GLU A 18 -12.68 5.10 2.54
N MET A 19 -11.97 4.18 3.13
CA MET A 19 -12.04 3.98 4.58
C MET A 19 -11.00 4.81 5.30
N HIS A 20 -11.33 5.31 6.47
CA HIS A 20 -10.48 6.18 7.28
C HIS A 20 -10.31 5.60 8.67
N PRO A 21 -9.24 5.98 9.39
CA PRO A 21 -8.16 6.85 8.95
C PRO A 21 -7.27 6.15 7.91
N LEU A 22 -6.58 6.95 7.08
CA LEU A 22 -5.69 6.40 6.06
C LEU A 22 -4.43 5.86 6.73
N GLU A 23 -3.86 4.82 6.12
CA GLU A 23 -2.58 4.30 6.60
C GLU A 23 -1.47 5.29 6.27
N ALA A 24 -0.44 5.33 7.13
CA ALA A 24 0.71 6.17 6.87
C ALA A 24 1.50 5.62 5.67
N PRO A 25 2.12 6.47 4.88
CA PRO A 25 2.97 6.01 3.79
C PRO A 25 4.13 5.18 4.31
N ARG A 26 4.53 4.18 3.53
CA ARG A 26 5.66 3.32 3.85
C ARG A 26 6.70 3.41 2.75
N SER A 27 7.89 2.92 3.02
CA SER A 27 8.92 2.89 2.00
C SER A 27 9.65 1.57 2.04
N VAL A 28 10.21 1.20 0.90
CA VAL A 28 11.02 0.00 0.77
C VAL A 28 12.15 0.29 -0.20
N THR A 29 13.33 -0.23 0.09
CA THR A 29 14.47 -0.11 -0.81
C THR A 29 14.63 -1.43 -1.57
N ILE A 30 14.57 -1.34 -2.90
CA ILE A 30 14.71 -2.51 -3.76
C ILE A 30 16.15 -2.56 -4.24
N PRO A 31 16.91 -3.60 -3.86
CA PRO A 31 18.29 -3.75 -4.34
C PRO A 31 18.31 -3.87 -5.85
N ALA A 32 19.45 -3.51 -6.45
CA ALA A 32 19.62 -3.62 -7.90
C ALA A 32 19.34 -5.04 -8.37
N ARG A 33 18.61 -5.16 -9.47
CA ARG A 33 18.32 -6.44 -10.12
C ARG A 33 17.58 -7.44 -9.23
N SER A 34 16.76 -6.94 -8.30
CA SER A 34 15.98 -7.83 -7.45
C SER A 34 14.56 -7.33 -7.33
N SER A 35 13.74 -8.10 -6.63
CA SER A 35 12.36 -7.75 -6.41
C SER A 35 12.03 -7.85 -4.92
N VAL A 36 10.98 -7.17 -4.51
CA VAL A 36 10.54 -7.16 -3.12
C VAL A 36 9.04 -7.35 -3.11
N THR A 37 8.55 -8.16 -2.19
CA THR A 37 7.12 -8.35 -2.00
C THR A 37 6.62 -7.39 -0.95
N LEU A 38 5.55 -6.66 -1.28
CA LEU A 38 4.92 -5.73 -0.35
C LEU A 38 3.75 -6.41 0.33
N TYR A 39 3.62 -6.18 1.64
CA TYR A 39 2.56 -6.78 2.43
C TYR A 39 1.66 -5.70 3.01
N GLY A 40 0.37 -5.94 2.97
CA GLY A 40 -0.59 -5.10 3.64
C GLY A 40 -1.67 -5.96 4.26
N SER A 41 -2.20 -5.54 5.39
CA SER A 41 -3.31 -6.23 6.00
C SER A 41 -4.43 -5.25 6.28
N ALA A 42 -5.66 -5.71 6.06
CA ALA A 42 -6.83 -4.90 6.30
C ALA A 42 -7.04 -4.77 7.81
N ASN A 43 -6.85 -3.57 8.33
CA ASN A 43 -7.12 -3.28 9.73
C ASN A 43 -8.49 -2.65 9.90
N TYR A 44 -9.29 -2.65 8.85
CA TYR A 44 -10.60 -2.01 8.82
C TYR A 44 -11.68 -3.06 8.72
N LEU A 45 -12.63 -3.00 9.64
CA LEU A 45 -13.81 -3.85 9.56
C LEU A 45 -14.62 -3.45 8.34
N GLY A 46 -14.97 -4.41 7.50
CA GLY A 46 -15.75 -4.14 6.30
C GLY A 46 -14.93 -3.75 5.08
N ALA A 47 -13.60 -3.88 5.14
CA ALA A 47 -12.78 -3.62 3.96
C ALA A 47 -13.11 -4.63 2.87
N HIS A 48 -13.29 -4.13 1.63
CA HIS A 48 -13.71 -4.94 0.49
C HIS A 48 -12.72 -4.88 -0.66
N LYS A 49 -12.17 -3.70 -0.95
CA LYS A 49 -11.19 -3.51 -2.02
C LYS A 49 -10.00 -2.75 -1.50
N VAL A 50 -8.87 -2.91 -2.19
CA VAL A 50 -7.64 -2.20 -1.85
C VAL A 50 -6.99 -1.69 -3.11
N ARG A 51 -6.39 -0.51 -3.02
CA ARG A 51 -5.52 0.04 -4.05
C ARG A 51 -4.15 0.28 -3.46
N LEU A 52 -3.14 0.02 -4.28
CA LEU A 52 -1.75 0.28 -3.91
C LEU A 52 -1.22 1.41 -4.78
N TYR A 53 -0.72 2.45 -4.16
CA TYR A 53 -0.08 3.56 -4.85
C TYR A 53 1.41 3.49 -4.60
N LEU A 54 2.18 3.58 -5.69
CA LEU A 54 3.64 3.57 -5.64
C LEU A 54 4.16 4.89 -6.19
N TYR A 55 5.19 5.43 -5.53
CA TYR A 55 5.82 6.64 -6.02
C TYR A 55 7.27 6.71 -5.54
N LEU A 56 8.07 7.41 -6.29
CA LEU A 56 9.50 7.57 -5.98
C LEU A 56 9.76 8.75 -5.06
#